data_ebe29b291be7f6e31f83550c2a5a18ef
#
_entry.id   ebe29b291be7f6e31f83550c2a5a18ef
#
_cell.length_a   1.000
_cell.length_b   1.000
_cell.length_c   1.000
_cell.angle_alpha   90.00
_cell.angle_beta   90.00
_cell.angle_gamma   90.00
#
_symmetry.space_group_name_H-M   'P 1'
#
loop_
_entity.id
_entity.type
_entity.pdbx_description
1 polymer ?
#
loop_
_entity_poly.entity_id
_entity_poly.type
_entity_poly.pdbx_seq_one_letter_code
_entity_poly.pdbx_strand_id
1 'polypeptide(L)'
;MANVAKKVVKRRRERKNIEKGAVHISATFNNTIITVTDVAGNTISWASAGELGFKGSRKSTPFAAQMASETAAKAAMEHGLKTVEVFVKGPGAGRESAIRALEAVGLQITMIKDVTPVPHNGCRPPKRRRV
;
A
#
# COMPACT_ATOMS: atom_id res chain seq x y z
N MET A 1 -35.55 -12.77 15.56
CA MET A 1 -35.51 -11.77 15.51
C MET A 1 -34.31 -11.06 15.37
N ALA A 2 -33.69 -10.64 16.27
CA ALA A 2 -32.50 -9.86 16.18
C ALA A 2 -31.42 -10.55 15.37
N ASN A 3 -31.61 -11.79 15.16
CA ASN A 3 -30.63 -12.52 14.45
C ASN A 3 -30.46 -12.16 13.03
N VAL A 4 -31.48 -11.66 12.47
CA VAL A 4 -31.48 -11.32 11.07
C VAL A 4 -30.47 -10.24 10.77
N ALA A 5 -30.45 -9.25 11.62
CA ALA A 5 -29.54 -8.14 11.42
C ALA A 5 -28.09 -8.60 11.42
N LYS A 6 -27.80 -9.56 12.23
CA LYS A 6 -26.46 -10.01 12.32
C LYS A 6 -26.00 -10.67 11.08
N LYS A 7 -26.82 -11.43 10.47
CA LYS A 7 -26.44 -12.12 9.27
C LYS A 7 -26.09 -11.18 8.18
N VAL A 8 -26.85 -10.15 8.09
CA VAL A 8 -26.62 -9.18 7.06
C VAL A 8 -25.25 -8.58 7.15
N VAL A 9 -24.85 -8.31 8.35
CA VAL A 9 -23.59 -7.70 8.58
C VAL A 9 -22.44 -8.59 8.19
N LYS A 10 -22.66 -9.86 8.25
CA LYS A 10 -21.58 -10.78 8.00
C LYS A 10 -21.39 -11.11 6.56
N ARG A 11 -21.20 -10.14 5.77
CA ARG A 11 -20.83 -10.40 4.41
C ARG A 11 -19.43 -11.00 4.41
N ARG A 12 -19.30 -12.25 4.07
CA ARG A 12 -18.02 -12.88 4.00
C ARG A 12 -17.19 -12.33 2.89
N ARG A 13 -15.94 -12.09 3.19
CA ARG A 13 -15.00 -11.75 2.16
C ARG A 13 -14.65 -13.02 1.42
N GLU A 14 -14.79 -12.99 0.12
CA GLU A 14 -14.39 -14.12 -0.68
C GLU A 14 -12.88 -14.17 -0.73
N ARG A 15 -12.34 -15.34 -0.54
CA ARG A 15 -10.92 -15.53 -0.72
C ARG A 15 -10.62 -15.55 -2.19
N LYS A 16 -9.75 -14.68 -2.59
CA LYS A 16 -9.29 -14.65 -3.96
C LYS A 16 -8.02 -15.48 -4.03
N ASN A 17 -7.96 -16.47 -4.88
CA ASN A 17 -6.76 -17.27 -5.02
C ASN A 17 -5.83 -16.60 -6.03
N ILE A 18 -5.06 -15.65 -5.56
CA ILE A 18 -4.15 -14.88 -6.39
C ILE A 18 -2.74 -15.13 -5.93
N GLU A 19 -1.93 -15.78 -6.76
CA GLU A 19 -0.54 -16.07 -6.41
C GLU A 19 0.39 -14.94 -6.76
N LYS A 20 0.14 -14.29 -7.87
CA LYS A 20 0.94 -13.16 -8.32
C LYS A 20 0.17 -11.87 -8.22
N GLY A 21 0.84 -10.83 -7.79
CA GLY A 21 0.22 -9.54 -7.70
C GLY A 21 1.24 -8.43 -7.82
N ALA A 22 0.78 -7.22 -7.58
CA ALA A 22 1.63 -6.04 -7.60
C ALA A 22 1.40 -5.25 -6.32
N VAL A 23 2.48 -4.67 -5.81
CA VAL A 23 2.41 -3.79 -4.66
C VAL A 23 2.75 -2.39 -5.13
N HIS A 24 1.84 -1.47 -4.93
CA HIS A 24 2.02 -0.08 -5.29
C HIS A 24 2.29 0.73 -4.03
N ILE A 25 3.49 1.30 -3.95
CA ILE A 25 3.90 2.09 -2.81
C ILE A 25 3.94 3.56 -3.23
N SER A 26 3.10 4.37 -2.60
CA SER A 26 3.10 5.80 -2.83
C SER A 26 3.67 6.47 -1.58
N ALA A 27 4.91 6.92 -1.65
CA ALA A 27 5.60 7.52 -0.53
C ALA A 27 5.77 9.03 -0.76
N THR A 28 5.00 9.81 -0.04
CA THR A 28 5.11 11.27 -0.10
C THR A 28 5.83 11.76 1.14
N PHE A 29 6.10 13.05 1.20
CA PHE A 29 6.73 13.62 2.39
C PHE A 29 5.82 13.61 3.61
N ASN A 30 4.54 13.42 3.41
CA ASN A 30 3.57 13.44 4.50
C ASN A 30 2.98 12.09 4.88
N ASN A 31 3.05 11.10 4.00
CA ASN A 31 2.41 9.83 4.25
C ASN A 31 2.97 8.76 3.31
N THR A 32 2.70 7.50 3.64
CA THR A 32 3.02 6.37 2.78
C THR A 32 1.77 5.51 2.65
N ILE A 33 1.39 5.21 1.43
CA ILE A 33 0.22 4.39 1.14
C ILE A 33 0.68 3.15 0.38
N ILE A 34 0.27 1.99 0.86
CA ILE A 34 0.59 0.71 0.24
C ILE A 34 -0.69 0.10 -0.29
N THR A 35 -0.72 -0.23 -1.57
CA THR A 35 -1.87 -0.89 -2.18
C THR A 35 -1.40 -2.18 -2.84
N VAL A 36 -2.03 -3.28 -2.51
CA VAL A 36 -1.71 -4.57 -3.10
C VAL A 36 -2.81 -4.92 -4.08
N THR A 37 -2.41 -5.23 -5.30
CA THR A 37 -3.36 -5.54 -6.37
C THR A 37 -3.00 -6.87 -7.01
N ASP A 38 -3.91 -7.37 -7.86
CA ASP A 38 -3.59 -8.50 -8.69
C ASP A 38 -2.88 -8.00 -9.95
N VAL A 39 -2.59 -8.88 -10.87
CA VAL A 39 -1.88 -8.52 -12.10
C VAL A 39 -2.69 -7.57 -12.98
N ALA A 40 -4.00 -7.66 -12.92
CA ALA A 40 -4.89 -6.81 -13.69
C ALA A 40 -5.09 -5.43 -13.09
N GLY A 41 -4.67 -5.23 -11.85
CA GLY A 41 -4.82 -3.94 -11.17
C GLY A 41 -5.97 -3.86 -10.19
N ASN A 42 -6.67 -4.95 -9.94
CA ASN A 42 -7.77 -4.95 -8.98
C ASN A 42 -7.20 -5.00 -7.56
N THR A 43 -7.64 -4.09 -6.71
CA THR A 43 -7.12 -3.98 -5.35
C THR A 43 -7.53 -5.16 -4.49
N ILE A 44 -6.55 -5.79 -3.86
CA ILE A 44 -6.79 -6.89 -2.92
C ILE A 44 -6.81 -6.34 -1.49
N SER A 45 -5.84 -5.51 -1.16
CA SER A 45 -5.75 -4.92 0.17
C SER A 45 -4.98 -3.62 0.09
N TRP A 46 -5.11 -2.80 1.12
CA TRP A 46 -4.36 -1.55 1.20
C TRP A 46 -4.18 -1.16 2.66
N ALA A 47 -3.18 -0.34 2.90
CA ALA A 47 -2.94 0.24 4.22
C ALA A 47 -2.14 1.51 4.05
N SER A 48 -2.25 2.39 5.01
CA SER A 48 -1.48 3.62 5.02
C SER A 48 -1.05 3.92 6.44
N ALA A 49 -0.06 4.80 6.58
CA ALA A 49 0.37 5.20 7.90
C ALA A 49 -0.75 5.89 8.67
N GLY A 50 -1.56 6.68 7.98
CA GLY A 50 -2.69 7.35 8.61
C GLY A 50 -3.77 6.40 9.10
N GLU A 51 -4.02 5.35 8.33
CA GLU A 51 -5.01 4.35 8.70
C GLU A 51 -4.59 3.58 9.96
N LEU A 52 -3.30 3.41 10.18
CA LEU A 52 -2.80 2.69 11.35
C LEU A 52 -2.73 3.53 12.61
N GLY A 53 -3.14 4.79 12.54
CA GLY A 53 -3.16 5.65 13.70
C GLY A 53 -2.00 6.62 13.85
N PHE A 54 -1.05 6.62 12.94
CA PHE A 54 0.01 7.62 12.94
C PHE A 54 -0.58 8.95 12.54
N LYS A 55 -0.17 10.00 13.19
CA LYS A 55 -0.69 11.34 12.95
C LYS A 55 0.40 12.35 12.67
N GLY A 56 0.06 13.36 11.86
CA GLY A 56 0.99 14.44 11.57
C GLY A 56 2.27 13.97 10.92
N SER A 57 3.39 14.46 11.38
CA SER A 57 4.68 14.13 10.80
C SER A 57 5.09 12.67 11.01
N ARG A 58 4.45 11.97 11.91
CA ARG A 58 4.76 10.56 12.15
C ARG A 58 4.39 9.68 10.96
N LYS A 59 3.45 10.11 10.14
CA LYS A 59 3.03 9.37 8.97
C LYS A 59 4.12 9.24 7.92
N SER A 60 5.09 10.13 7.92
CA SER A 60 6.15 10.11 6.92
C SER A 60 7.40 9.35 7.36
N THR A 61 7.37 8.74 8.54
CA THR A 61 8.55 8.04 9.05
C THR A 61 8.73 6.67 8.39
N PRO A 62 9.96 6.18 8.28
CA PRO A 62 10.20 4.83 7.76
C PRO A 62 9.50 3.75 8.57
N PHE A 63 9.41 3.92 9.89
CA PHE A 63 8.71 2.96 10.74
C PHE A 63 7.23 2.86 10.38
N ALA A 64 6.59 3.98 10.15
CA ALA A 64 5.18 3.99 9.76
C ALA A 64 4.98 3.28 8.42
N ALA A 65 5.89 3.50 7.48
CA ALA A 65 5.84 2.82 6.18
C ALA A 65 6.00 1.31 6.34
N GLN A 66 6.89 0.90 7.22
CA GLN A 66 7.11 -0.51 7.49
C GLN A 66 5.84 -1.16 8.05
N MET A 67 5.20 -0.52 9.01
CA MET A 67 3.99 -1.06 9.61
C MET A 67 2.85 -1.12 8.60
N ALA A 68 2.70 -0.10 7.77
CA ALA A 68 1.67 -0.08 6.73
C ALA A 68 1.90 -1.22 5.73
N SER A 69 3.13 -1.40 5.32
CA SER A 69 3.49 -2.46 4.37
C SER A 69 3.21 -3.84 4.94
N GLU A 70 3.57 -4.07 6.19
CA GLU A 70 3.29 -5.35 6.84
C GLU A 70 1.79 -5.62 6.91
N THR A 71 1.01 -4.62 7.29
CA THR A 71 -0.43 -4.77 7.41
C THR A 71 -1.07 -5.12 6.07
N ALA A 72 -0.71 -4.38 5.03
CA ALA A 72 -1.25 -4.64 3.70
C ALA A 72 -0.83 -6.00 3.17
N ALA A 73 0.43 -6.38 3.38
CA ALA A 73 0.95 -7.64 2.91
C ALA A 73 0.29 -8.83 3.60
N LYS A 74 0.11 -8.76 4.89
CA LYS A 74 -0.54 -9.83 5.64
C LYS A 74 -1.98 -10.03 5.19
N ALA A 75 -2.70 -8.94 4.97
CA ALA A 75 -4.06 -9.02 4.49
C ALA A 75 -4.12 -9.65 3.09
N ALA A 76 -3.17 -9.31 2.23
CA ALA A 76 -3.11 -9.87 0.89
C ALA A 76 -2.72 -11.35 0.90
N MET A 77 -1.86 -11.74 1.81
CA MET A 77 -1.44 -13.15 1.91
C MET A 77 -2.58 -14.08 2.27
N GLU A 78 -3.62 -13.55 2.91
CA GLU A 78 -4.81 -14.33 3.20
C GLU A 78 -5.50 -14.78 1.92
N HIS A 79 -5.28 -14.07 0.82
CA HIS A 79 -5.83 -14.42 -0.48
C HIS A 79 -4.87 -15.27 -1.31
N GLY A 80 -3.83 -15.78 -0.69
CA GLY A 80 -2.89 -16.68 -1.36
C GLY A 80 -1.74 -16.04 -2.08
N LEU A 81 -1.54 -14.74 -1.90
CA LEU A 81 -0.47 -14.01 -2.59
C LEU A 81 0.90 -14.50 -2.15
N LYS A 82 1.77 -14.79 -3.09
CA LYS A 82 3.12 -15.28 -2.82
C LYS A 82 4.20 -14.46 -3.50
N THR A 83 3.96 -14.06 -4.73
CA THR A 83 4.95 -13.34 -5.54
C THR A 83 4.40 -11.99 -5.93
N VAL A 84 5.20 -10.96 -5.81
CA VAL A 84 4.77 -9.60 -6.15
C VAL A 84 5.81 -8.85 -6.95
N GLU A 85 5.33 -7.91 -7.75
CA GLU A 85 6.16 -6.91 -8.39
C GLU A 85 5.90 -5.63 -7.63
N VAL A 86 6.95 -4.87 -7.35
CA VAL A 86 6.83 -3.65 -6.56
C VAL A 86 6.98 -2.43 -7.45
N PHE A 87 6.02 -1.54 -7.37
CA PHE A 87 6.05 -0.26 -8.07
C PHE A 87 6.10 0.86 -7.04
N VAL A 88 7.20 1.58 -6.99
CA VAL A 88 7.42 2.64 -6.01
C VAL A 88 7.26 3.99 -6.66
N LYS A 89 6.56 4.88 -6.00
CA LYS A 89 6.27 6.21 -6.52
C LYS A 89 6.48 7.25 -5.42
N GLY A 90 7.17 8.32 -5.74
CA GLY A 90 7.32 9.44 -4.84
C GLY A 90 8.63 9.46 -4.06
N PRO A 91 8.99 10.63 -3.52
CA PRO A 91 10.27 10.82 -2.85
C PRO A 91 10.28 10.59 -1.33
N GLY A 92 9.21 10.05 -0.77
CA GLY A 92 9.09 9.91 0.67
C GLY A 92 10.13 9.01 1.31
N ALA A 93 10.37 9.21 2.58
CA ALA A 93 11.37 8.46 3.33
C ALA A 93 11.02 6.98 3.53
N GLY A 94 9.75 6.62 3.35
CA GLY A 94 9.30 5.25 3.58
C GLY A 94 9.49 4.27 2.45
N ARG A 95 10.10 4.69 1.34
CA ARG A 95 10.24 3.83 0.17
C ARG A 95 10.95 2.51 0.48
N GLU A 96 12.16 2.59 0.96
CA GLU A 96 12.95 1.39 1.23
C GLU A 96 12.39 0.54 2.35
N SER A 97 11.93 1.18 3.41
CA SER A 97 11.39 0.46 4.56
C SER A 97 10.16 -0.35 4.19
N ALA A 98 9.31 0.19 3.32
CA ALA A 98 8.13 -0.52 2.85
C ALA A 98 8.52 -1.76 2.05
N ILE A 99 9.51 -1.64 1.17
CA ILE A 99 9.98 -2.76 0.36
C ILE A 99 10.58 -3.85 1.24
N ARG A 100 11.39 -3.47 2.21
CA ARG A 100 12.00 -4.44 3.12
C ARG A 100 10.96 -5.17 3.95
N ALA A 101 9.92 -4.48 4.36
CA ALA A 101 8.85 -5.09 5.12
C ALA A 101 8.11 -6.16 4.31
N LEU A 102 7.97 -5.95 3.01
CA LEU A 102 7.33 -6.96 2.14
C LEU A 102 8.14 -8.25 2.13
N GLU A 103 9.46 -8.17 2.08
CA GLU A 103 10.30 -9.35 2.13
C GLU A 103 10.23 -10.01 3.50
N ALA A 104 10.19 -9.21 4.54
CA ALA A 104 10.17 -9.71 5.91
C ALA A 104 8.92 -10.53 6.23
N VAL A 105 7.79 -10.21 5.62
CA VAL A 105 6.56 -10.97 5.85
C VAL A 105 6.49 -12.23 5.00
N GLY A 106 7.42 -12.42 4.09
CA GLY A 106 7.49 -13.66 3.32
C GLY A 106 7.07 -13.58 1.87
N LEU A 107 6.80 -12.39 1.36
CA LEU A 107 6.48 -12.25 -0.05
C LEU A 107 7.75 -12.27 -0.88
N GLN A 108 7.69 -12.92 -2.03
CA GLN A 108 8.83 -12.96 -2.94
C GLN A 108 8.71 -11.82 -3.93
N ILE A 109 9.70 -10.95 -3.94
CA ILE A 109 9.71 -9.81 -4.84
C ILE A 109 10.48 -10.18 -6.10
N THR A 110 9.82 -10.11 -7.24
CA THR A 110 10.45 -10.46 -8.53
C THR A 110 11.00 -9.26 -9.26
N MET A 111 10.44 -8.08 -9.02
CA MET A 111 10.85 -6.86 -9.70
C MET A 111 10.52 -5.66 -8.85
N ILE A 112 11.40 -4.67 -8.87
CA ILE A 112 11.16 -3.39 -8.22
C ILE A 112 11.34 -2.31 -9.28
N LYS A 113 10.31 -1.51 -9.47
CA LYS A 113 10.34 -0.46 -10.47
C LYS A 113 9.90 0.87 -9.88
N ASP A 114 10.62 1.92 -10.21
CA ASP A 114 10.25 3.27 -9.79
C ASP A 114 9.37 3.88 -10.87
N VAL A 115 8.15 4.23 -10.51
CA VAL A 115 7.18 4.79 -11.44
C VAL A 115 6.83 6.23 -11.10
N THR A 116 7.72 6.92 -10.41
CA THR A 116 7.50 8.33 -10.07
C THR A 116 7.28 9.13 -11.35
N PRO A 117 6.17 9.87 -11.46
CA PRO A 117 5.88 10.58 -12.69
C PRO A 117 6.83 11.76 -12.89
N VAL A 118 7.28 11.92 -14.12
CA VAL A 118 8.11 13.04 -14.51
C VAL A 118 7.41 13.75 -15.66
N PRO A 119 6.81 14.94 -15.41
CA PRO A 119 6.10 15.64 -16.47
C PRO A 119 7.05 16.23 -17.50
N HIS A 120 6.61 16.25 -18.74
CA HIS A 120 7.36 16.90 -19.83
C HIS A 120 6.89 18.35 -19.91
N ASN A 121 7.18 19.12 -18.86
CA ASN A 121 6.72 20.48 -18.63
C ASN A 121 5.27 20.59 -18.15
N GLY A 122 4.42 19.66 -18.48
CA GLY A 122 3.07 19.54 -17.93
C GLY A 122 2.29 20.83 -17.67
N CYS A 123 1.44 20.77 -16.68
CA CYS A 123 0.63 21.92 -16.28
C CYS A 123 1.44 22.87 -15.42
N ARG A 124 1.05 24.15 -15.44
CA ARG A 124 1.68 25.13 -14.57
C ARG A 124 1.45 24.75 -13.11
N PRO A 125 2.52 24.68 -12.30
CA PRO A 125 2.35 24.35 -10.88
C PRO A 125 1.63 25.44 -10.12
N PRO A 126 1.03 25.15 -8.97
CA PRO A 126 0.38 26.16 -8.16
C PRO A 126 1.40 27.15 -7.64
N LYS A 127 0.93 28.31 -7.21
CA LYS A 127 1.83 29.31 -6.71
C LYS A 127 2.52 28.83 -5.43
N ARG A 128 3.65 29.48 -5.15
CA ARG A 128 4.44 29.14 -3.98
C ARG A 128 3.63 29.29 -2.69
N ARG A 129 3.78 28.31 -1.83
CA ARG A 129 3.15 28.33 -0.52
C ARG A 129 3.72 29.46 0.33
N ARG A 130 2.87 30.20 1.00
CA ARG A 130 3.30 31.20 1.96
C ARG A 130 3.65 30.51 3.24
N VAL A 131 4.77 30.88 3.81
CA VAL A 131 5.24 30.28 5.05
C VAL A 131 5.15 31.29 6.16
#